data_4c767104b94fabf5fe64878df57189c6
#
_entry.id   4c767104b94fabf5fe64878df57189c6
#
_cell.length_a   1.000
_cell.length_b   1.000
_cell.length_c   1.000
_cell.angle_alpha   90.00
_cell.angle_beta   90.00
_cell.angle_gamma   90.00
#
_symmetry.space_group_name_H-M   'P 1'
#
loop_
_entity.id
_entity.type
_entity.pdbx_description
1 polymer ?
#
loop_
_entity_poly.entity_id
_entity_poly.type
_entity_poly.pdbx_seq_one_letter_code
_entity_poly.pdbx_strand_id
1 'polypeptide(L)'
;MWWGKEIGGHRIVVRAAVVLVLGALTGACWQPLYGSNTLPAGDSVRDKLTAIDVANIPAANGRPEARLAVSLRNALMYDFNNGGAANSPTHRLQVTLTSSITTVIVDVSSGRPDSQVEAVNATFTLTELATNKVVLSTTTFARASFDIPGSAQRFAQQRAWRDAEDRAITQVADNIRNRLASFFVAGT
;
A
#
# COMPACT_ATOMS: atom_id res chain seq x y z
N MET A 1 -2.79 61.71 -35.32
CA MET A 1 -1.99 61.02 -34.34
C MET A 1 -2.91 60.11 -33.52
N TRP A 2 -3.29 58.95 -34.04
CA TRP A 2 -4.20 58.05 -33.28
C TRP A 2 -4.08 56.62 -33.81
N TRP A 3 -2.89 56.03 -33.63
CA TRP A 3 -2.64 54.63 -33.98
C TRP A 3 -1.59 54.03 -33.01
N GLY A 4 -1.99 53.65 -31.83
CA GLY A 4 -1.01 53.10 -30.85
C GLY A 4 -1.60 52.34 -29.68
N LYS A 5 -2.93 52.11 -29.60
CA LYS A 5 -3.54 51.54 -28.38
C LYS A 5 -4.17 50.13 -28.51
N GLU A 6 -4.25 49.58 -29.70
CA GLU A 6 -4.94 48.32 -29.96
C GLU A 6 -4.03 47.07 -29.82
N ILE A 7 -2.71 47.25 -29.96
CA ILE A 7 -1.78 46.10 -30.02
C ILE A 7 -1.46 45.52 -28.62
N GLY A 8 -1.65 46.30 -27.56
CA GLY A 8 -1.40 45.87 -26.17
C GLY A 8 -2.45 44.87 -25.62
N GLY A 9 -3.72 45.14 -25.95
CA GLY A 9 -4.84 44.35 -25.45
C GLY A 9 -4.85 42.91 -26.00
N HIS A 10 -4.60 42.76 -27.29
CA HIS A 10 -4.60 41.43 -27.92
C HIS A 10 -3.49 40.52 -27.39
N ARG A 11 -2.30 41.06 -27.13
CA ARG A 11 -1.18 40.29 -26.55
C ARG A 11 -1.45 39.83 -25.10
N ILE A 12 -2.17 40.64 -24.31
CA ILE A 12 -2.56 40.28 -22.94
C ILE A 12 -3.63 39.19 -22.96
N VAL A 13 -4.63 39.30 -23.83
CA VAL A 13 -5.69 38.30 -23.99
C VAL A 13 -5.14 36.97 -24.48
N VAL A 14 -4.23 36.98 -25.46
CA VAL A 14 -3.58 35.76 -25.96
C VAL A 14 -2.72 35.08 -24.85
N ARG A 15 -1.97 35.87 -24.07
CA ARG A 15 -1.18 35.32 -22.94
C ARG A 15 -2.08 34.75 -21.86
N ALA A 16 -3.18 35.41 -21.52
CA ALA A 16 -4.15 34.89 -20.54
C ALA A 16 -4.83 33.61 -21.05
N ALA A 17 -5.19 33.55 -22.33
CA ALA A 17 -5.75 32.34 -22.93
C ALA A 17 -4.76 31.16 -22.92
N VAL A 18 -3.48 31.38 -23.23
CA VAL A 18 -2.44 30.35 -23.20
C VAL A 18 -2.22 29.83 -21.77
N VAL A 19 -2.19 30.70 -20.76
CA VAL A 19 -2.06 30.32 -19.34
C VAL A 19 -3.28 29.51 -18.89
N LEU A 20 -4.49 29.91 -19.31
CA LEU A 20 -5.73 29.17 -19.00
C LEU A 20 -5.74 27.75 -19.64
N VAL A 21 -5.30 27.62 -20.86
CA VAL A 21 -5.21 26.35 -21.58
C VAL A 21 -4.15 25.46 -20.95
N LEU A 22 -2.97 25.99 -20.59
CA LEU A 22 -1.95 25.23 -19.88
C LEU A 22 -2.42 24.79 -18.48
N GLY A 23 -3.15 25.65 -17.76
CA GLY A 23 -3.74 25.31 -16.45
C GLY A 23 -4.82 24.22 -16.55
N ALA A 24 -5.62 24.21 -17.61
CA ALA A 24 -6.62 23.17 -17.85
C ALA A 24 -5.99 21.80 -18.19
N LEU A 25 -4.86 21.80 -18.91
CA LEU A 25 -4.14 20.58 -19.27
C LEU A 25 -3.46 19.90 -18.06
N THR A 26 -3.03 20.66 -17.05
CA THR A 26 -2.42 20.09 -15.84
C THR A 26 -3.45 19.52 -14.85
N GLY A 27 -4.69 20.02 -14.86
CA GLY A 27 -5.78 19.52 -14.00
C GLY A 27 -6.30 18.13 -14.41
N ALA A 28 -6.15 17.73 -15.67
CA ALA A 28 -6.65 16.46 -16.18
C ALA A 28 -5.82 15.22 -15.75
N CYS A 29 -4.60 15.43 -15.22
CA CYS A 29 -3.71 14.30 -14.85
C CYS A 29 -3.83 13.83 -13.40
N TRP A 30 -4.66 14.48 -12.58
CA TRP A 30 -4.78 14.14 -11.15
C TRP A 30 -6.12 13.47 -10.88
N GLN A 31 -6.18 12.15 -11.10
CA GLN A 31 -7.31 11.33 -10.66
C GLN A 31 -6.94 10.65 -9.35
N PRO A 32 -7.68 10.89 -8.25
CA PRO A 32 -7.46 10.18 -7.01
C PRO A 32 -7.77 8.68 -7.19
N LEU A 33 -6.82 7.81 -6.81
CA LEU A 33 -6.92 6.36 -6.98
C LEU A 33 -8.17 5.75 -6.32
N TYR A 34 -8.65 6.38 -5.26
CA TYR A 34 -9.86 5.97 -4.50
C TYR A 34 -11.05 6.93 -4.68
N GLY A 35 -11.00 7.80 -5.68
CA GLY A 35 -12.14 8.64 -6.04
C GLY A 35 -13.30 7.82 -6.60
N SER A 36 -14.46 8.47 -6.79
CA SER A 36 -15.64 7.89 -7.41
C SER A 36 -15.48 7.63 -8.92
N ASN A 37 -14.27 7.23 -9.35
CA ASN A 37 -13.99 6.90 -10.73
C ASN A 37 -14.67 5.58 -11.04
N THR A 38 -15.71 5.63 -11.83
CA THR A 38 -16.27 4.45 -12.47
C THR A 38 -15.25 3.90 -13.45
N LEU A 39 -14.87 2.64 -13.27
CA LEU A 39 -14.13 1.89 -14.28
C LEU A 39 -14.97 1.80 -15.57
N PRO A 40 -14.38 1.50 -16.73
CA PRO A 40 -15.10 1.41 -18.00
C PRO A 40 -16.34 0.50 -17.96
N ALA A 41 -16.41 -0.43 -16.97
CA ALA A 41 -17.52 -1.34 -16.73
C ALA A 41 -18.61 -0.79 -15.76
N GLY A 42 -18.50 0.47 -15.29
CA GLY A 42 -19.45 1.08 -14.35
C GLY A 42 -19.19 0.76 -12.87
N ASP A 43 -18.25 -0.12 -12.55
CA ASP A 43 -17.86 -0.45 -11.17
C ASP A 43 -16.85 0.57 -10.62
N SER A 44 -16.80 0.76 -9.32
CA SER A 44 -15.74 1.51 -8.68
C SER A 44 -14.57 0.59 -8.27
N VAL A 45 -13.36 1.16 -8.11
CA VAL A 45 -12.21 0.42 -7.56
C VAL A 45 -12.54 -0.16 -6.20
N ARG A 46 -13.33 0.56 -5.41
CA ARG A 46 -13.78 0.11 -4.10
C ARG A 46 -14.65 -1.15 -4.22
N ASP A 47 -15.59 -1.20 -5.16
CA ASP A 47 -16.45 -2.37 -5.36
C ASP A 47 -15.62 -3.59 -5.77
N LYS A 48 -14.59 -3.41 -6.61
CA LYS A 48 -13.65 -4.49 -6.95
C LYS A 48 -12.86 -4.98 -5.75
N LEU A 49 -12.38 -4.08 -4.89
CA LEU A 49 -11.66 -4.44 -3.66
C LEU A 49 -12.56 -5.19 -2.68
N THR A 50 -13.83 -4.77 -2.50
CA THR A 50 -14.79 -5.45 -1.62
C THR A 50 -15.18 -6.84 -2.12
N ALA A 51 -15.00 -7.14 -3.41
CA ALA A 51 -15.24 -8.44 -4.02
C ALA A 51 -14.01 -9.39 -3.95
N ILE A 52 -12.99 -9.04 -3.15
CA ILE A 52 -11.80 -9.89 -2.94
C ILE A 52 -12.00 -10.74 -1.68
N ASP A 53 -11.91 -12.06 -1.85
CA ASP A 53 -11.81 -13.03 -0.75
C ASP A 53 -10.35 -13.15 -0.31
N VAL A 54 -10.05 -12.77 0.93
CA VAL A 54 -8.69 -12.92 1.51
C VAL A 54 -8.56 -14.30 2.12
N ALA A 55 -7.82 -15.17 1.45
CA ALA A 55 -7.55 -16.52 1.92
C ALA A 55 -6.77 -16.51 3.25
N ASN A 56 -6.81 -17.64 3.96
CA ASN A 56 -5.97 -17.81 5.14
C ASN A 56 -4.49 -17.76 4.75
N ILE A 57 -3.69 -16.98 5.48
CA ILE A 57 -2.25 -16.84 5.24
C ILE A 57 -1.55 -17.97 6.01
N PRO A 58 -0.89 -18.92 5.31
CA PRO A 58 -0.27 -20.05 5.97
C PRO A 58 0.96 -19.62 6.78
N ALA A 59 1.01 -20.06 8.02
CA ALA A 59 2.17 -19.89 8.89
C ALA A 59 2.25 -21.02 9.90
N ALA A 60 3.46 -21.48 10.22
CA ALA A 60 3.66 -22.53 11.20
C ALA A 60 3.37 -22.00 12.62
N ASN A 61 2.62 -22.78 13.39
CA ASN A 61 2.32 -22.44 14.78
C ASN A 61 3.59 -22.29 15.62
N GLY A 62 3.59 -21.32 16.52
CA GLY A 62 4.72 -21.03 17.41
C GLY A 62 5.84 -20.20 16.77
N ARG A 63 5.71 -19.83 15.51
CA ARG A 63 6.64 -18.91 14.82
C ARG A 63 6.14 -17.46 14.87
N PRO A 64 7.04 -16.46 14.82
CA PRO A 64 6.66 -15.05 14.73
C PRO A 64 5.70 -14.76 13.59
N GLU A 65 5.92 -15.41 12.44
CA GLU A 65 5.11 -15.27 11.24
C GLU A 65 3.63 -15.63 11.45
N ALA A 66 3.31 -16.52 12.41
CA ALA A 66 1.92 -16.87 12.69
C ALA A 66 1.09 -15.67 13.17
N ARG A 67 1.67 -14.83 14.04
CA ARG A 67 1.03 -13.60 14.50
C ARG A 67 0.92 -12.59 13.35
N LEU A 68 2.00 -12.41 12.59
CA LEU A 68 2.05 -11.49 11.46
C LEU A 68 1.03 -11.86 10.38
N ALA A 69 0.87 -13.15 10.09
CA ALA A 69 -0.11 -13.68 9.15
C ALA A 69 -1.55 -13.33 9.54
N VAL A 70 -1.90 -13.50 10.82
CA VAL A 70 -3.21 -13.13 11.36
C VAL A 70 -3.40 -11.61 11.30
N SER A 71 -2.40 -10.82 11.71
CA SER A 71 -2.46 -9.36 11.69
C SER A 71 -2.63 -8.83 10.27
N LEU A 72 -1.85 -9.34 9.29
CA LEU A 72 -1.95 -8.95 7.89
C LEU A 72 -3.31 -9.30 7.31
N ARG A 73 -3.79 -10.53 7.54
CA ARG A 73 -5.09 -10.94 7.06
C ARG A 73 -6.21 -10.05 7.60
N ASN A 74 -6.18 -9.75 8.90
CA ASN A 74 -7.17 -8.87 9.53
C ASN A 74 -7.11 -7.44 8.98
N ALA A 75 -5.91 -6.89 8.77
CA ALA A 75 -5.73 -5.57 8.16
C ALA A 75 -6.32 -5.52 6.74
N LEU A 76 -6.01 -6.52 5.90
CA LEU A 76 -6.55 -6.60 4.54
C LEU A 76 -8.08 -6.79 4.53
N MET A 77 -8.62 -7.63 5.41
CA MET A 77 -10.08 -7.80 5.54
C MET A 77 -10.76 -6.52 6.01
N TYR A 78 -10.12 -5.77 6.91
CA TYR A 78 -10.64 -4.48 7.36
C TYR A 78 -10.62 -3.45 6.22
N ASP A 79 -9.53 -3.37 5.49
CA ASP A 79 -9.37 -2.43 4.37
C ASP A 79 -10.35 -2.68 3.21
N PHE A 80 -10.66 -3.95 2.93
CA PHE A 80 -11.54 -4.31 1.83
C PHE A 80 -13.01 -4.35 2.25
N ASN A 81 -13.32 -4.95 3.39
CA ASN A 81 -14.68 -5.31 3.79
C ASN A 81 -15.05 -4.87 5.22
N ASN A 82 -14.36 -3.88 5.80
CA ASN A 82 -14.54 -3.44 7.19
C ASN A 82 -14.48 -4.63 8.20
N GLY A 83 -13.60 -5.61 7.94
CA GLY A 83 -13.40 -6.79 8.78
C GLY A 83 -14.34 -7.96 8.49
N GLY A 84 -15.32 -7.80 7.59
CA GLY A 84 -16.22 -8.86 7.18
C GLY A 84 -15.69 -9.77 6.08
N ALA A 85 -16.43 -10.81 5.74
CA ALA A 85 -16.18 -11.61 4.53
C ALA A 85 -16.64 -10.87 3.29
N ALA A 86 -16.02 -11.15 2.13
CA ALA A 86 -16.45 -10.60 0.85
C ALA A 86 -17.85 -11.10 0.48
N ASN A 87 -18.73 -10.15 0.11
CA ASN A 87 -20.03 -10.48 -0.46
C ASN A 87 -19.88 -10.79 -1.95
N SER A 88 -20.22 -12.02 -2.38
CA SER A 88 -20.07 -12.45 -3.77
C SER A 88 -18.65 -12.26 -4.33
N PRO A 89 -17.66 -12.96 -3.80
CA PRO A 89 -16.27 -12.76 -4.19
C PRO A 89 -16.07 -13.11 -5.66
N THR A 90 -15.40 -12.22 -6.39
CA THR A 90 -14.99 -12.44 -7.79
C THR A 90 -13.52 -12.85 -7.90
N HIS A 91 -12.72 -12.49 -6.91
CA HIS A 91 -11.29 -12.78 -6.85
C HIS A 91 -10.90 -13.36 -5.51
N ARG A 92 -9.84 -14.16 -5.50
CA ARG A 92 -9.20 -14.67 -4.28
C ARG A 92 -7.78 -14.17 -4.18
N LEU A 93 -7.44 -13.58 -3.04
CA LEU A 93 -6.10 -13.14 -2.70
C LEU A 93 -5.43 -14.18 -1.81
N GLN A 94 -4.31 -14.72 -2.28
CA GLN A 94 -3.43 -15.60 -1.51
C GLN A 94 -2.14 -14.86 -1.19
N VAL A 95 -1.70 -14.92 0.06
CA VAL A 95 -0.48 -14.24 0.52
C VAL A 95 0.42 -15.26 1.22
N THR A 96 1.70 -15.20 0.93
CA THR A 96 2.77 -15.91 1.66
C THR A 96 3.69 -14.87 2.28
N LEU A 97 4.02 -15.05 3.56
CA LEU A 97 4.74 -14.08 4.35
C LEU A 97 6.03 -14.68 4.91
N THR A 98 7.10 -13.90 4.92
CA THR A 98 8.35 -14.19 5.63
C THR A 98 8.81 -12.97 6.40
N SER A 99 9.41 -13.17 7.57
CA SER A 99 9.98 -12.10 8.37
C SER A 99 11.43 -12.37 8.73
N SER A 100 12.21 -11.32 8.98
CA SER A 100 13.60 -11.41 9.42
C SER A 100 14.01 -10.18 10.21
N ILE A 101 14.85 -10.36 11.20
CA ILE A 101 15.43 -9.29 12.01
C ILE A 101 16.91 -9.15 11.66
N THR A 102 17.33 -7.93 11.41
CA THR A 102 18.75 -7.59 11.12
C THR A 102 19.23 -6.53 12.09
N THR A 103 20.39 -6.73 12.69
CA THR A 103 21.06 -5.72 13.51
C THR A 103 21.72 -4.69 12.61
N VAL A 104 21.47 -3.39 12.86
CA VAL A 104 21.96 -2.29 12.04
C VAL A 104 23.05 -1.52 12.78
N ILE A 105 22.86 -1.27 14.06
CA ILE A 105 23.80 -0.52 14.89
C ILE A 105 24.25 -1.40 16.06
N VAL A 106 25.56 -1.42 16.28
CA VAL A 106 26.19 -2.08 17.41
C VAL A 106 26.96 -1.05 18.21
N ASP A 107 26.76 -0.98 19.50
CA ASP A 107 27.55 -0.17 20.40
C ASP A 107 29.00 -0.67 20.42
N VAL A 108 29.93 0.17 19.98
CA VAL A 108 31.37 -0.18 19.81
C VAL A 108 32.03 -0.51 21.15
N SER A 109 31.53 0.03 22.26
CA SER A 109 32.12 -0.16 23.58
C SER A 109 31.69 -1.48 24.25
N SER A 110 30.46 -1.89 24.03
CA SER A 110 29.89 -3.10 24.64
C SER A 110 29.71 -4.26 23.67
N GLY A 111 29.83 -4.03 22.35
CA GLY A 111 29.56 -5.01 21.29
C GLY A 111 28.08 -5.43 21.20
N ARG A 112 27.18 -4.67 21.81
CA ARG A 112 25.74 -5.02 21.89
C ARG A 112 24.95 -4.37 20.76
N PRO A 113 23.90 -5.05 20.25
CA PRO A 113 22.98 -4.41 19.32
C PRO A 113 22.28 -3.22 19.99
N ASP A 114 22.27 -2.09 19.31
CA ASP A 114 21.64 -0.85 19.76
C ASP A 114 20.36 -0.56 18.97
N SER A 115 20.34 -0.93 17.68
CA SER A 115 19.17 -0.85 16.83
C SER A 115 19.05 -2.04 15.89
N GLN A 116 17.83 -2.49 15.68
CA GLN A 116 17.47 -3.58 14.76
C GLN A 116 16.39 -3.14 13.77
N VAL A 117 16.30 -3.86 12.66
CA VAL A 117 15.27 -3.70 11.65
C VAL A 117 14.50 -5.00 11.49
N GLU A 118 13.21 -4.93 11.69
CA GLU A 118 12.26 -5.95 11.27
C GLU A 118 11.96 -5.76 9.79
N ALA A 119 12.19 -6.79 8.98
CA ALA A 119 11.88 -6.82 7.56
C ALA A 119 10.81 -7.87 7.30
N VAL A 120 9.68 -7.47 6.74
CA VAL A 120 8.58 -8.34 6.36
C VAL A 120 8.47 -8.35 4.84
N ASN A 121 8.52 -9.54 4.23
CA ASN A 121 8.30 -9.74 2.81
C ASN A 121 7.00 -10.51 2.61
N ALA A 122 6.17 -10.08 1.66
CA ALA A 122 4.91 -10.71 1.31
C ALA A 122 4.84 -10.93 -0.20
N THR A 123 4.72 -12.18 -0.62
CA THR A 123 4.38 -12.55 -2.00
C THR A 123 2.90 -12.82 -2.06
N PHE A 124 2.21 -12.20 -3.00
CA PHE A 124 0.76 -12.39 -3.13
C PHE A 124 0.35 -12.64 -4.59
N THR A 125 -0.70 -13.42 -4.72
CA THR A 125 -1.33 -13.76 -5.99
C THR A 125 -2.81 -13.47 -5.93
N LEU A 126 -3.33 -12.85 -6.98
CA LEU A 126 -4.75 -12.62 -7.19
C LEU A 126 -5.25 -13.59 -8.26
N THR A 127 -6.23 -14.40 -7.92
CA THR A 127 -6.84 -15.39 -8.83
C THR A 127 -8.29 -14.99 -9.08
N GLU A 128 -8.68 -14.90 -10.34
CA GLU A 128 -10.08 -14.72 -10.74
C GLU A 128 -10.85 -16.03 -10.53
N LEU A 129 -11.94 -16.00 -9.77
CA LEU A 129 -12.68 -17.21 -9.40
C LEU A 129 -13.48 -17.81 -10.57
N ALA A 130 -13.94 -16.98 -11.49
CA ALA A 130 -14.73 -17.45 -12.65
C ALA A 130 -13.92 -18.30 -13.61
N THR A 131 -12.65 -17.92 -13.85
CA THR A 131 -11.75 -18.58 -14.81
C THR A 131 -10.69 -19.44 -14.14
N ASN A 132 -10.55 -19.33 -12.82
CA ASN A 132 -9.48 -19.91 -11.99
C ASN A 132 -8.07 -19.54 -12.49
N LYS A 133 -7.94 -18.37 -13.10
CA LYS A 133 -6.69 -17.85 -13.66
C LYS A 133 -6.03 -16.87 -12.69
N VAL A 134 -4.71 -17.01 -12.51
CA VAL A 134 -3.91 -16.00 -11.80
C VAL A 134 -3.81 -14.76 -12.69
N VAL A 135 -4.35 -13.63 -12.21
CA VAL A 135 -4.37 -12.36 -12.93
C VAL A 135 -3.28 -11.39 -12.46
N LEU A 136 -2.79 -11.57 -11.22
CA LEU A 136 -1.68 -10.79 -10.68
C LEU A 136 -0.82 -11.69 -9.77
N SER A 137 0.49 -11.60 -9.91
CA SER A 137 1.45 -12.23 -8.97
C SER A 137 2.62 -11.28 -8.77
N THR A 138 2.88 -10.90 -7.52
CA THR A 138 3.94 -9.93 -7.20
C THR A 138 4.37 -10.03 -5.74
N THR A 139 5.46 -9.34 -5.41
CA THR A 139 6.03 -9.31 -4.07
C THR A 139 6.10 -7.87 -3.59
N THR A 140 5.83 -7.66 -2.31
CA THR A 140 6.04 -6.39 -1.61
C THR A 140 6.82 -6.63 -0.33
N PHE A 141 7.38 -5.57 0.21
CA PHE A 141 8.10 -5.63 1.48
C PHE A 141 7.89 -4.34 2.30
N ALA A 142 8.12 -4.46 3.59
CA ALA A 142 8.25 -3.32 4.50
C ALA A 142 9.38 -3.56 5.50
N ARG A 143 9.91 -2.47 6.03
CA ARG A 143 10.96 -2.49 7.06
C ARG A 143 10.63 -1.49 8.14
N ALA A 144 10.78 -1.89 9.39
CA ALA A 144 10.58 -1.03 10.54
C ALA A 144 11.76 -1.18 11.50
N SER A 145 12.43 -0.08 11.80
CA SER A 145 13.50 -0.06 12.80
C SER A 145 12.94 0.04 14.21
N PHE A 146 13.65 -0.54 15.16
CA PHE A 146 13.38 -0.40 16.58
C PHE A 146 14.68 -0.41 17.38
N ASP A 147 14.71 0.37 18.46
CA ASP A 147 15.84 0.44 19.34
C ASP A 147 15.79 -0.66 20.40
N ILE A 148 16.95 -1.13 20.80
CA ILE A 148 17.10 -2.11 21.85
C ILE A 148 17.52 -1.41 23.11
N PRO A 149 16.61 -1.11 24.03
CA PRO A 149 16.97 -0.55 25.31
C PRO A 149 17.85 -1.52 26.09
N GLY A 150 18.74 -1.00 26.92
CA GLY A 150 19.74 -1.79 27.65
C GLY A 150 19.18 -3.02 28.38
N SER A 151 20.03 -3.97 28.73
CA SER A 151 19.70 -5.33 29.20
C SER A 151 18.72 -5.43 30.38
N ALA A 152 18.56 -4.37 31.15
CA ALA A 152 17.58 -4.33 32.25
C ALA A 152 16.13 -4.14 31.79
N GLN A 153 15.90 -3.84 30.51
CA GLN A 153 14.58 -3.45 29.98
C GLN A 153 14.01 -4.44 28.96
N ARG A 154 14.04 -5.75 29.28
CA ARG A 154 13.54 -6.81 28.36
C ARG A 154 12.11 -6.60 27.88
N PHE A 155 11.22 -6.09 28.73
CA PHE A 155 9.85 -5.79 28.33
C PHE A 155 9.76 -4.62 27.35
N ALA A 156 10.60 -3.59 27.51
CA ALA A 156 10.63 -2.48 26.57
C ALA A 156 11.12 -2.94 25.19
N GLN A 157 12.16 -3.78 25.15
CA GLN A 157 12.63 -4.37 23.90
C GLN A 157 11.55 -5.20 23.19
N GLN A 158 10.83 -6.04 23.93
CA GLN A 158 9.76 -6.86 23.34
C GLN A 158 8.61 -6.00 22.81
N ARG A 159 8.27 -4.91 23.51
CA ARG A 159 7.25 -3.96 23.04
C ARG A 159 7.71 -3.21 21.80
N ALA A 160 8.95 -2.72 21.76
CA ALA A 160 9.52 -2.04 20.62
C ALA A 160 9.55 -2.94 19.38
N TRP A 161 9.93 -4.21 19.53
CA TRP A 161 9.88 -5.19 18.46
C TRP A 161 8.45 -5.39 17.95
N ARG A 162 7.48 -5.63 18.85
CA ARG A 162 6.06 -5.80 18.45
C ARG A 162 5.50 -4.58 17.73
N ASP A 163 5.85 -3.38 18.17
CA ASP A 163 5.48 -2.14 17.49
C ASP A 163 6.09 -2.08 16.07
N ALA A 164 7.35 -2.49 15.91
CA ALA A 164 7.99 -2.56 14.59
C ALA A 164 7.29 -3.58 13.67
N GLU A 165 6.95 -4.76 14.20
CA GLU A 165 6.15 -5.75 13.46
C GLU A 165 4.81 -5.17 13.00
N ASP A 166 4.07 -4.49 13.89
CA ASP A 166 2.75 -3.92 13.58
C ASP A 166 2.85 -2.80 12.53
N ARG A 167 3.89 -1.94 12.61
CA ARG A 167 4.16 -0.91 11.59
C ARG A 167 4.52 -1.54 10.24
N ALA A 168 5.36 -2.57 10.23
CA ALA A 168 5.73 -3.27 9.01
C ALA A 168 4.52 -3.95 8.35
N ILE A 169 3.65 -4.60 9.14
CA ILE A 169 2.42 -5.23 8.63
C ILE A 169 1.44 -4.21 8.06
N THR A 170 1.25 -3.08 8.73
CA THR A 170 0.41 -1.99 8.21
C THR A 170 0.92 -1.51 6.86
N GLN A 171 2.22 -1.28 6.74
CA GLN A 171 2.83 -0.86 5.47
C GLN A 171 2.70 -1.92 4.37
N VAL A 172 2.84 -3.21 4.70
CA VAL A 172 2.63 -4.31 3.74
C VAL A 172 1.17 -4.36 3.27
N ALA A 173 0.20 -4.20 4.19
CA ALA A 173 -1.22 -4.17 3.85
C ALA A 173 -1.54 -2.99 2.90
N ASP A 174 -1.05 -1.79 3.21
CA ASP A 174 -1.18 -0.60 2.36
C ASP A 174 -0.58 -0.82 0.97
N ASN A 175 0.61 -1.41 0.89
CA ASN A 175 1.28 -1.70 -0.38
C ASN A 175 0.46 -2.69 -1.23
N ILE A 176 -0.08 -3.75 -0.61
CA ILE A 176 -0.95 -4.74 -1.28
C ILE A 176 -2.21 -4.04 -1.79
N ARG A 177 -2.90 -3.28 -0.94
CA ARG A 177 -4.11 -2.53 -1.31
C ARG A 177 -3.86 -1.59 -2.50
N ASN A 178 -2.78 -0.80 -2.42
CA ASN A 178 -2.42 0.14 -3.49
C ASN A 178 -2.09 -0.58 -4.81
N ARG A 179 -1.40 -1.72 -4.74
CA ARG A 179 -1.06 -2.51 -5.93
C ARG A 179 -2.31 -3.13 -6.57
N LEU A 180 -3.25 -3.64 -5.77
CA LEU A 180 -4.53 -4.17 -6.24
C LEU A 180 -5.40 -3.06 -6.85
N ALA A 181 -5.48 -1.89 -6.19
CA ALA A 181 -6.20 -0.74 -6.73
C ALA A 181 -5.62 -0.31 -8.09
N SER A 182 -4.28 -0.22 -8.19
CA SER A 182 -3.61 0.12 -9.46
C SER A 182 -3.87 -0.93 -10.55
N PHE A 183 -3.89 -2.21 -10.21
CA PHE A 183 -4.22 -3.29 -11.13
C PHE A 183 -5.64 -3.13 -11.68
N PHE A 184 -6.64 -2.88 -10.84
CA PHE A 184 -8.01 -2.70 -11.30
C PHE A 184 -8.22 -1.44 -12.13
N VAL A 185 -7.47 -0.35 -11.87
CA VAL A 185 -7.52 0.88 -12.68
C VAL A 185 -6.86 0.67 -14.05
N ALA A 186 -5.70 0.02 -14.08
CA ALA A 186 -4.94 -0.17 -15.31
C ALA A 186 -5.51 -1.30 -16.20
N GLY A 187 -6.26 -2.24 -15.63
CA GLY A 187 -6.79 -3.41 -16.36
C GLY A 187 -5.71 -4.42 -16.77
N THR A 188 -4.50 -4.33 -16.18
CA THR A 188 -3.34 -5.17 -16.50
C THR A 188 -2.55 -5.57 -15.26
#